data_26ea462c45600dd105b3ccb275e94128
#
_entry.id   26ea462c45600dd105b3ccb275e94128
#
_cell.length_a   1.000
_cell.length_b   1.000
_cell.length_c   1.000
_cell.angle_alpha   90.00
_cell.angle_beta   90.00
_cell.angle_gamma   90.00
#
_symmetry.space_group_name_H-M   'P 1'
#
loop_
_entity.id
_entity.type
_entity.pdbx_description
1 polymer ?
#
loop_
_entity_poly.entity_id
_entity_poly.type
_entity_poly.pdbx_seq_one_letter_code
_entity_poly.pdbx_strand_id
1 'polypeptide(L)'
;MALTSRSKTLTCALAASGALALGLSAADPAPAAAQASSKSDYRNIIANNMRACAPGAGPAIRVTINGVKASRGTIRAQVYNGTSAEWLETGKWLNRIELPARAGRMTVCLPVPARGSYAVAVRHDVNGNGSTDLRSDGGAMSNNPSINIFNLGKPGVDKTRFAVGDGVRAIAVTMKYMN
;
A
#
# COMPACT_ATOMS: atom_id res chain seq x y z
N MET A 1 -35.31 -21.03 -85.55
CA MET A 1 -36.48 -21.89 -85.17
C MET A 1 -36.87 -21.46 -83.77
N ALA A 2 -37.77 -20.67 -83.75
CA ALA A 2 -39.06 -20.49 -83.12
C ALA A 2 -39.41 -21.50 -82.05
N LEU A 3 -39.80 -21.04 -80.89
CA LEU A 3 -41.16 -21.11 -80.37
C LEU A 3 -41.28 -20.51 -78.97
N THR A 4 -42.01 -19.47 -78.90
CA THR A 4 -42.88 -18.87 -77.93
C THR A 4 -43.61 -19.87 -77.01
N SER A 5 -43.89 -19.57 -75.75
CA SER A 5 -45.20 -19.64 -75.11
C SER A 5 -45.11 -19.10 -73.63
N ARG A 6 -45.66 -17.94 -73.45
CA ARG A 6 -46.90 -17.50 -72.74
C ARG A 6 -47.05 -18.04 -71.28
N SER A 7 -46.95 -17.09 -70.41
CA SER A 7 -47.98 -16.59 -69.46
C SER A 7 -48.75 -17.59 -68.61
N LYS A 8 -48.69 -17.42 -67.33
CA LYS A 8 -49.89 -17.25 -66.45
C LYS A 8 -49.52 -16.64 -65.12
N THR A 9 -50.03 -15.50 -64.89
CA THR A 9 -50.22 -14.81 -63.65
C THR A 9 -51.04 -15.64 -62.66
N LEU A 10 -50.64 -15.80 -61.45
CA LEU A 10 -51.54 -16.09 -60.37
C LEU A 10 -51.13 -15.34 -59.15
N THR A 11 -51.90 -14.35 -58.84
CA THR A 11 -51.91 -13.54 -57.65
C THR A 11 -52.46 -14.39 -56.52
N CYS A 12 -51.77 -14.53 -55.41
CA CYS A 12 -52.38 -14.92 -54.15
C CYS A 12 -51.72 -14.21 -53.00
N ALA A 13 -52.58 -13.75 -52.14
CA ALA A 13 -52.38 -12.69 -51.12
C ALA A 13 -51.63 -13.21 -49.88
N LEU A 14 -51.03 -12.24 -49.20
CA LEU A 14 -50.88 -12.01 -47.78
C LEU A 14 -50.72 -13.22 -46.83
N ALA A 15 -49.58 -13.30 -46.16
CA ALA A 15 -49.51 -13.44 -44.72
C ALA A 15 -48.24 -12.76 -44.24
N ALA A 16 -48.40 -11.63 -43.59
CA ALA A 16 -47.35 -10.98 -42.80
C ALA A 16 -47.16 -11.75 -41.51
N SER A 17 -46.02 -12.42 -41.39
CA SER A 17 -45.55 -12.98 -40.11
C SER A 17 -44.30 -12.19 -39.71
N GLY A 18 -44.52 -11.20 -38.85
CA GLY A 18 -43.45 -10.47 -38.21
C GLY A 18 -42.66 -11.36 -37.25
N ALA A 19 -41.47 -11.73 -37.65
CA ALA A 19 -40.49 -12.32 -36.72
C ALA A 19 -39.79 -11.18 -35.97
N LEU A 20 -40.21 -10.98 -34.73
CA LEU A 20 -39.56 -10.08 -33.79
C LEU A 20 -38.22 -10.75 -33.39
N ALA A 21 -37.14 -10.38 -34.05
CA ALA A 21 -35.80 -10.78 -33.63
C ALA A 21 -35.46 -9.97 -32.38
N LEU A 22 -35.61 -10.59 -31.18
CA LEU A 22 -35.05 -10.10 -29.96
C LEU A 22 -33.50 -10.22 -30.05
N GLY A 23 -32.87 -9.13 -30.44
CA GLY A 23 -31.41 -9.01 -30.34
C GLY A 23 -31.01 -8.99 -28.87
N LEU A 24 -30.49 -10.12 -28.35
CA LEU A 24 -29.73 -10.12 -27.12
C LEU A 24 -28.43 -9.32 -27.41
N SER A 25 -28.42 -8.05 -27.05
CA SER A 25 -27.16 -7.32 -26.92
C SER A 25 -26.44 -7.87 -25.69
N ALA A 26 -25.40 -8.69 -25.91
CA ALA A 26 -24.45 -9.01 -24.87
C ALA A 26 -23.74 -7.70 -24.48
N ALA A 27 -24.12 -7.14 -23.35
CA ALA A 27 -23.37 -6.04 -22.76
C ALA A 27 -22.03 -6.61 -22.26
N ASP A 28 -20.93 -6.25 -22.91
CA ASP A 28 -19.59 -6.50 -22.39
C ASP A 28 -19.50 -5.90 -20.98
N PRO A 29 -19.03 -6.67 -19.97
CA PRO A 29 -18.80 -6.10 -18.66
C PRO A 29 -17.68 -5.07 -18.79
N ALA A 30 -18.03 -3.80 -18.62
CA ALA A 30 -17.03 -2.74 -18.52
C ALA A 30 -16.01 -3.12 -17.44
N PRO A 31 -14.70 -2.92 -17.68
CA PRO A 31 -13.71 -3.17 -16.65
C PRO A 31 -14.06 -2.33 -15.43
N ALA A 32 -14.20 -2.99 -14.28
CA ALA A 32 -14.44 -2.33 -13.01
C ALA A 32 -13.30 -1.34 -12.79
N ALA A 33 -13.58 -0.07 -12.98
CA ALA A 33 -12.66 0.99 -12.63
C ALA A 33 -12.37 0.84 -11.14
N ALA A 34 -11.14 0.51 -10.80
CA ALA A 34 -10.67 0.50 -9.43
C ALA A 34 -10.95 1.88 -8.86
N GLN A 35 -11.93 1.96 -7.96
CA GLN A 35 -12.27 3.20 -7.27
C GLN A 35 -11.05 3.59 -6.45
N ALA A 36 -10.30 4.57 -6.93
CA ALA A 36 -9.28 5.22 -6.16
C ALA A 36 -9.97 5.82 -4.93
N SER A 37 -9.72 5.22 -3.79
CA SER A 37 -10.25 5.66 -2.51
C SER A 37 -9.67 7.04 -2.21
N SER A 38 -10.44 8.08 -2.40
CA SER A 38 -10.09 9.47 -2.08
C SER A 38 -10.23 9.77 -0.59
N LYS A 39 -9.78 8.84 0.25
CA LYS A 39 -9.64 9.07 1.68
C LYS A 39 -8.30 9.73 1.89
N SER A 40 -8.23 10.76 2.72
CA SER A 40 -6.97 11.34 3.20
C SER A 40 -6.06 10.18 3.61
N ASP A 41 -5.02 9.93 2.82
CA ASP A 41 -4.17 8.74 2.95
C ASP A 41 -3.22 8.82 4.15
N TYR A 42 -3.38 9.85 5.01
CA TYR A 42 -2.52 10.11 6.16
C TYR A 42 -3.17 9.71 7.48
N ARG A 43 -2.33 9.41 8.47
CA ARG A 43 -2.66 9.18 9.88
C ARG A 43 -3.45 7.89 10.15
N ASN A 44 -3.30 6.88 9.30
CA ASN A 44 -3.98 5.61 9.51
C ASN A 44 -3.27 4.77 10.57
N ILE A 45 -3.89 4.57 11.73
CA ILE A 45 -3.40 3.60 12.72
C ILE A 45 -4.01 2.25 12.37
N ILE A 46 -3.16 1.27 12.09
CA ILE A 46 -3.57 -0.05 11.62
C ILE A 46 -3.01 -1.16 12.51
N ALA A 47 -3.73 -2.27 12.56
CA ALA A 47 -3.20 -3.50 13.16
C ALA A 47 -2.07 -4.09 12.31
N ASN A 48 -1.11 -4.76 12.94
CA ASN A 48 -0.07 -5.49 12.23
C ASN A 48 -0.65 -6.76 11.58
N ASN A 49 -0.95 -6.68 10.31
CA ASN A 49 -1.45 -7.81 9.52
C ASN A 49 -0.34 -8.33 8.58
N MET A 50 0.34 -9.40 8.99
CA MET A 50 1.42 -10.01 8.21
C MET A 50 0.94 -10.62 6.88
N ARG A 51 -0.36 -10.90 6.70
CA ARG A 51 -0.92 -11.39 5.43
C ARG A 51 -0.80 -10.36 4.32
N ALA A 52 -0.83 -9.07 4.64
CA ALA A 52 -0.62 -8.01 3.67
C ALA A 52 0.81 -7.99 3.10
N CYS A 53 1.74 -8.72 3.72
CA CYS A 53 3.10 -8.94 3.23
C CYS A 53 3.36 -10.41 2.82
N ALA A 54 2.33 -11.19 2.52
CA ALA A 54 2.48 -12.54 1.98
C ALA A 54 3.00 -12.49 0.53
N PRO A 55 3.57 -13.57 0.02
CA PRO A 55 3.90 -13.68 -1.40
C PRO A 55 2.67 -13.40 -2.29
N GLY A 56 2.84 -12.57 -3.31
CA GLY A 56 1.75 -12.14 -4.19
C GLY A 56 0.86 -11.02 -3.65
N ALA A 57 1.01 -10.63 -2.38
CA ALA A 57 0.38 -9.42 -1.85
C ALA A 57 1.21 -8.17 -2.19
N GLY A 58 0.66 -7.01 -1.97
CA GLY A 58 1.33 -5.73 -2.14
C GLY A 58 0.47 -4.72 -2.89
N PRO A 59 1.01 -3.51 -3.06
CA PRO A 59 2.31 -3.03 -2.57
C PRO A 59 2.34 -2.88 -1.03
N ALA A 60 3.42 -3.36 -0.44
CA ALA A 60 3.62 -3.30 1.01
C ALA A 60 5.11 -3.36 1.38
N ILE A 61 5.41 -2.96 2.62
CA ILE A 61 6.77 -2.99 3.18
C ILE A 61 6.79 -3.95 4.37
N ARG A 62 7.53 -5.04 4.25
CA ARG A 62 7.82 -5.93 5.37
C ARG A 62 9.08 -5.44 6.07
N VAL A 63 8.92 -4.94 7.28
CA VAL A 63 10.01 -4.37 8.08
C VAL A 63 10.44 -5.36 9.15
N THR A 64 11.69 -5.82 9.07
CA THR A 64 12.35 -6.54 10.16
C THR A 64 13.06 -5.53 11.05
N ILE A 65 12.68 -5.46 12.32
CA ILE A 65 13.23 -4.56 13.34
C ILE A 65 14.16 -5.37 14.21
N ASN A 66 15.46 -5.10 14.14
CA ASN A 66 16.49 -5.78 14.93
C ASN A 66 16.93 -4.92 16.12
N GLY A 67 17.40 -5.57 17.18
CA GLY A 67 18.03 -4.90 18.30
C GLY A 67 17.07 -4.13 19.21
N VAL A 68 15.81 -4.57 19.33
CA VAL A 68 14.90 -4.03 20.35
C VAL A 68 15.46 -4.36 21.74
N LYS A 69 15.75 -3.32 22.53
CA LYS A 69 16.52 -3.42 23.78
C LYS A 69 15.77 -4.13 24.90
N ALA A 70 14.46 -3.96 24.99
CA ALA A 70 13.65 -4.44 26.11
C ALA A 70 12.24 -4.84 25.67
N SER A 71 11.63 -5.80 26.40
CA SER A 71 10.23 -6.18 26.22
C SER A 71 9.31 -5.34 27.10
N ARG A 72 9.43 -4.01 26.99
CA ARG A 72 8.55 -3.05 27.68
C ARG A 72 8.35 -1.82 26.81
N GLY A 73 7.26 -1.08 27.06
CA GLY A 73 6.89 0.07 26.26
C GLY A 73 6.35 -0.35 24.90
N THR A 74 6.47 0.52 23.91
CA THR A 74 5.79 0.39 22.61
C THR A 74 6.77 0.53 21.46
N ILE A 75 6.69 -0.36 20.48
CA ILE A 75 7.27 -0.16 19.14
C ILE A 75 6.22 0.52 18.27
N ARG A 76 6.60 1.66 17.70
CA ARG A 76 5.83 2.40 16.71
C ARG A 76 6.58 2.37 15.39
N ALA A 77 5.97 1.80 14.35
CA ALA A 77 6.48 1.81 12.98
C ALA A 77 5.59 2.68 12.10
N GLN A 78 6.18 3.61 11.37
CA GLN A 78 5.47 4.56 10.50
C GLN A 78 6.07 4.55 9.10
N VAL A 79 5.23 4.62 8.08
CA VAL A 79 5.64 4.82 6.70
C VAL A 79 5.19 6.19 6.22
N TYR A 80 6.06 6.84 5.46
CA TYR A 80 5.89 8.16 4.86
C TYR A 80 6.15 8.07 3.35
N ASN A 81 5.58 8.99 2.57
CA ASN A 81 6.11 9.21 1.23
C ASN A 81 7.57 9.68 1.32
N GLY A 82 8.39 9.26 0.38
CA GLY A 82 9.84 9.54 0.35
C GLY A 82 10.19 10.96 -0.07
N THR A 83 9.51 11.96 0.47
CA THR A 83 9.68 13.39 0.17
C THR A 83 10.13 14.17 1.40
N SER A 84 10.89 15.24 1.21
CA SER A 84 11.32 16.12 2.30
C SER A 84 10.16 16.84 2.98
N ALA A 85 9.08 17.08 2.25
CA ALA A 85 7.89 17.77 2.76
C ALA A 85 7.06 16.91 3.74
N GLU A 86 7.28 15.58 3.73
CA GLU A 86 6.48 14.67 4.56
C GLU A 86 7.31 13.87 5.58
N TRP A 87 8.60 13.71 5.30
CA TRP A 87 9.47 12.90 6.13
C TRP A 87 9.57 13.42 7.57
N LEU A 88 9.13 12.60 8.52
CA LEU A 88 9.05 12.87 9.96
C LEU A 88 8.18 14.08 10.35
N GLU A 89 7.41 14.62 9.41
CA GLU A 89 6.47 15.70 9.71
C GLU A 89 5.24 15.18 10.45
N THR A 90 4.78 15.99 11.40
CA THR A 90 3.63 15.65 12.24
C THR A 90 2.39 15.44 11.39
N GLY A 91 1.78 14.27 11.51
CA GLY A 91 0.54 13.94 10.79
C GLY A 91 0.70 13.58 9.32
N LYS A 92 1.93 13.51 8.79
CA LYS A 92 2.21 13.16 7.38
C LYS A 92 2.58 11.70 7.16
N TRP A 93 2.54 10.87 8.17
CA TRP A 93 2.69 9.43 8.01
C TRP A 93 1.42 8.82 7.37
N LEU A 94 1.60 7.89 6.45
CA LEU A 94 0.52 7.17 5.77
C LEU A 94 -0.10 6.14 6.72
N ASN A 95 0.66 5.14 7.08
CA ASN A 95 0.27 4.09 8.01
C ASN A 95 1.20 4.04 9.23
N ARG A 96 0.60 3.76 10.39
CA ARG A 96 1.28 3.54 11.67
C ARG A 96 0.82 2.23 12.28
N ILE A 97 1.78 1.46 12.76
CA ILE A 97 1.55 0.28 13.58
C ILE A 97 2.15 0.54 14.95
N GLU A 98 1.42 0.26 16.02
CA GLU A 98 1.88 0.31 17.40
C GLU A 98 1.69 -1.06 18.04
N LEU A 99 2.76 -1.60 18.63
CA LEU A 99 2.79 -2.91 19.25
C LEU A 99 3.52 -2.87 20.59
N PRO A 100 3.13 -3.67 21.57
CA PRO A 100 3.97 -3.93 22.74
C PRO A 100 5.37 -4.37 22.30
N ALA A 101 6.40 -3.74 22.83
CA ALA A 101 7.77 -4.07 22.50
C ALA A 101 8.15 -5.47 22.99
N ARG A 102 8.91 -6.18 22.17
CA ARG A 102 9.55 -7.46 22.51
C ARG A 102 11.02 -7.36 22.19
N ALA A 103 11.88 -7.68 23.17
CA ALA A 103 13.33 -7.63 23.01
C ALA A 103 13.80 -8.52 21.84
N GLY A 104 14.86 -8.09 21.17
CA GLY A 104 15.45 -8.83 20.06
C GLY A 104 14.92 -8.40 18.71
N ARG A 105 14.19 -9.28 18.01
CA ARG A 105 13.70 -9.07 16.65
C ARG A 105 12.18 -9.01 16.61
N MET A 106 11.65 -8.01 15.91
CA MET A 106 10.23 -7.91 15.61
C MET A 106 10.01 -7.73 14.10
N THR A 107 8.82 -8.04 13.62
CA THR A 107 8.46 -7.85 12.20
C THR A 107 7.09 -7.22 12.09
N VAL A 108 6.98 -6.22 11.23
CA VAL A 108 5.71 -5.56 10.91
C VAL A 108 5.50 -5.48 9.40
N CYS A 109 4.25 -5.38 8.99
CA CYS A 109 3.85 -5.20 7.60
C CYS A 109 3.11 -3.87 7.44
N LEU A 110 3.69 -2.95 6.68
CA LEU A 110 3.14 -1.64 6.36
C LEU A 110 2.67 -1.63 4.91
N PRO A 111 1.37 -1.82 4.62
CA PRO A 111 0.82 -1.60 3.30
C PRO A 111 1.05 -0.16 2.85
N VAL A 112 1.22 0.05 1.56
CA VAL A 112 1.32 1.38 0.94
C VAL A 112 0.32 1.49 -0.20
N PRO A 113 -0.17 2.70 -0.55
CA PRO A 113 -1.29 2.87 -1.48
C PRO A 113 -0.94 2.46 -2.92
N ALA A 114 0.32 2.61 -3.33
CA ALA A 114 0.77 2.33 -4.68
C ALA A 114 2.27 2.05 -4.73
N ARG A 115 2.77 1.65 -5.88
CA ARG A 115 4.22 1.71 -6.17
C ARG A 115 4.72 3.14 -6.03
N GLY A 116 5.91 3.31 -5.48
CA GLY A 116 6.44 4.66 -5.24
C GLY A 116 7.71 4.69 -4.40
N SER A 117 8.10 5.89 -4.00
CA SER A 117 9.22 6.13 -3.08
C SER A 117 8.68 6.34 -1.67
N TYR A 118 9.21 5.59 -0.71
CA TYR A 118 8.77 5.62 0.68
C TYR A 118 9.96 5.67 1.63
N ALA A 119 9.69 6.09 2.87
CA ALA A 119 10.63 6.02 3.96
C ALA A 119 9.93 5.49 5.22
N VAL A 120 10.65 4.73 6.04
CA VAL A 120 10.12 4.12 7.26
C VAL A 120 10.91 4.62 8.47
N ALA A 121 10.18 5.02 9.51
CA ALA A 121 10.72 5.32 10.83
C ALA A 121 10.14 4.35 11.87
N VAL A 122 11.00 3.88 12.75
CA VAL A 122 10.62 3.04 13.89
C VAL A 122 11.10 3.73 15.17
N ARG A 123 10.22 3.80 16.16
CA ARG A 123 10.53 4.26 17.52
C ARG A 123 10.23 3.15 18.54
N HIS A 124 11.13 2.98 19.49
CA HIS A 124 10.87 2.24 20.71
C HIS A 124 10.70 3.22 21.85
N ASP A 125 9.48 3.47 22.23
CA ASP A 125 9.08 4.25 23.39
C ASP A 125 9.19 3.33 24.62
N VAL A 126 10.33 3.37 25.31
CA VAL A 126 10.70 2.39 26.33
C VAL A 126 9.89 2.58 27.62
N ASN A 127 9.54 3.82 27.97
CA ASN A 127 8.77 4.12 29.18
C ASN A 127 7.25 4.21 28.91
N GLY A 128 6.84 4.21 27.63
CA GLY A 128 5.43 4.22 27.23
C GLY A 128 4.73 5.56 27.44
N ASN A 129 5.47 6.67 27.53
CA ASN A 129 4.90 8.00 27.79
C ASN A 129 4.37 8.72 26.54
N GLY A 130 4.56 8.13 25.34
CA GLY A 130 4.14 8.68 24.06
C GLY A 130 5.08 9.75 23.49
N SER A 131 5.98 10.29 24.29
CA SER A 131 7.00 11.28 23.90
C SER A 131 8.26 10.62 23.34
N THR A 132 9.15 11.40 22.75
CA THR A 132 10.47 10.88 22.32
C THR A 132 11.54 11.33 23.31
N ASP A 133 12.08 10.38 24.04
CA ASP A 133 13.10 10.59 25.05
C ASP A 133 14.45 10.13 24.52
N LEU A 134 15.30 11.05 24.07
CA LEU A 134 16.57 10.73 23.42
C LEU A 134 17.50 9.86 24.28
N ARG A 135 17.37 9.89 25.61
CA ARG A 135 18.21 9.12 26.52
C ARG A 135 17.71 7.70 26.79
N SER A 136 16.42 7.46 26.68
CA SER A 136 15.81 6.16 27.00
C SER A 136 15.30 5.43 25.78
N ASP A 137 14.76 6.17 24.83
CA ASP A 137 14.09 5.63 23.66
C ASP A 137 15.10 5.24 22.57
N GLY A 138 14.62 4.35 21.70
CA GLY A 138 15.37 3.93 20.53
C GLY A 138 14.72 4.40 19.24
N GLY A 139 15.56 4.60 18.22
CA GLY A 139 15.13 4.93 16.87
C GLY A 139 15.78 4.03 15.83
N ALA A 140 15.06 3.77 14.74
CA ALA A 140 15.59 3.14 13.55
C ALA A 140 14.88 3.69 12.31
N MET A 141 15.59 3.71 11.19
CA MET A 141 15.01 4.19 9.93
C MET A 141 15.45 3.30 8.78
N SER A 142 14.64 3.28 7.72
CA SER A 142 15.00 2.59 6.49
C SER A 142 16.40 3.01 6.01
N ASN A 143 17.13 2.08 5.40
CA ASN A 143 18.53 2.19 4.99
C ASN A 143 19.54 2.38 6.14
N ASN A 144 19.11 2.31 7.41
CA ASN A 144 19.97 2.42 8.60
C ASN A 144 20.96 3.60 8.57
N PRO A 145 20.53 4.83 8.32
CA PRO A 145 21.42 5.98 8.36
C PRO A 145 21.99 6.20 9.77
N SER A 146 23.05 6.98 9.88
CA SER A 146 23.56 7.41 11.17
C SER A 146 22.48 8.21 11.91
N ILE A 147 22.16 7.75 13.12
CA ILE A 147 21.29 8.45 14.07
C ILE A 147 22.20 8.89 15.22
N ASN A 148 22.33 10.19 15.42
CA ASN A 148 23.23 10.77 16.42
C ASN A 148 22.71 12.13 16.90
N ILE A 149 23.42 12.72 17.87
CA ILE A 149 23.04 14.03 18.43
C ILE A 149 23.12 15.17 17.43
N PHE A 150 24.00 15.08 16.43
CA PHE A 150 24.19 16.17 15.44
C PHE A 150 23.01 16.26 14.46
N ASN A 151 22.32 15.17 14.19
CA ASN A 151 21.10 15.19 13.37
C ASN A 151 19.82 15.10 14.23
N LEU A 152 19.94 15.28 15.56
CA LEU A 152 18.83 15.20 16.51
C LEU A 152 17.96 13.95 16.32
N GLY A 153 18.56 12.84 15.90
CA GLY A 153 17.86 11.62 15.57
C GLY A 153 17.04 11.68 14.26
N LYS A 154 17.18 12.71 13.44
CA LYS A 154 16.36 12.95 12.23
C LYS A 154 17.23 13.06 10.96
N PRO A 155 17.74 11.96 10.42
CA PRO A 155 18.45 12.00 9.14
C PRO A 155 17.51 12.44 8.01
N GLY A 156 18.05 13.11 7.00
CA GLY A 156 17.28 13.58 5.85
C GLY A 156 16.68 12.42 5.04
N VAL A 157 15.58 12.70 4.34
CA VAL A 157 14.83 11.70 3.56
C VAL A 157 15.70 11.00 2.50
N ASP A 158 16.65 11.69 1.91
CA ASP A 158 17.53 11.12 0.88
C ASP A 158 18.36 9.93 1.38
N LYS A 159 18.61 9.87 2.68
CA LYS A 159 19.31 8.76 3.34
C LYS A 159 18.40 7.61 3.72
N THR A 160 17.08 7.82 3.70
CA THR A 160 16.08 6.88 4.23
C THR A 160 15.14 6.35 3.16
N ARG A 161 14.88 7.11 2.09
CA ARG A 161 13.92 6.72 1.05
C ARG A 161 14.41 5.53 0.22
N PHE A 162 13.44 4.73 -0.22
CA PHE A 162 13.64 3.56 -1.09
C PHE A 162 12.41 3.32 -1.96
N ALA A 163 12.60 2.61 -3.06
CA ALA A 163 11.50 2.28 -3.97
C ALA A 163 10.74 1.04 -3.52
N VAL A 164 9.41 1.09 -3.65
CA VAL A 164 8.47 -0.03 -3.52
C VAL A 164 7.78 -0.22 -4.87
N GLY A 165 7.80 -1.44 -5.41
CA GLY A 165 7.08 -1.84 -6.62
C GLY A 165 5.65 -2.29 -6.31
N ASP A 166 5.07 -3.10 -7.21
CA ASP A 166 3.71 -3.61 -7.06
C ASP A 166 3.58 -4.75 -6.03
N GLY A 167 4.71 -5.33 -5.64
CA GLY A 167 4.77 -6.39 -4.63
C GLY A 167 5.30 -5.93 -3.28
N VAL A 168 5.67 -6.91 -2.46
CA VAL A 168 6.19 -6.69 -1.11
C VAL A 168 7.69 -6.34 -1.16
N ARG A 169 8.06 -5.20 -0.62
CA ARG A 169 9.46 -4.83 -0.38
C ARG A 169 9.88 -5.21 1.04
N ALA A 170 10.83 -6.12 1.19
CA ALA A 170 11.43 -6.43 2.48
C ALA A 170 12.59 -5.49 2.78
N ILE A 171 12.61 -4.95 3.99
CA ILE A 171 13.71 -4.16 4.54
C ILE A 171 14.06 -4.62 5.96
N ALA A 172 15.27 -4.34 6.39
CA ALA A 172 15.70 -4.54 7.78
C ALA A 172 16.23 -3.23 8.35
N VAL A 173 15.77 -2.89 9.56
CA VAL A 173 16.24 -1.74 10.33
C VAL A 173 16.83 -2.21 11.66
N THR A 174 17.83 -1.48 12.18
CA THR A 174 18.48 -1.79 13.45
C THR A 174 18.28 -0.65 14.42
N MET A 175 17.66 -0.94 15.55
CA MET A 175 17.42 0.02 16.61
C MET A 175 18.74 0.61 17.15
N LYS A 176 18.76 1.92 17.31
CA LYS A 176 19.83 2.69 17.95
C LYS A 176 19.27 3.35 19.20
N TYR A 177 20.04 3.30 20.27
CA TYR A 177 19.76 3.97 21.55
C TYR A 177 20.93 4.89 21.85
N MET A 178 20.63 6.12 22.26
CA MET A 178 21.65 7.16 22.50
C MET A 178 22.07 7.24 23.98
N ASN A 179 22.34 6.10 24.59
CA ASN A 179 22.81 6.00 25.99
C ASN A 179 24.24 5.47 26.04
#